data_ad1519a799f3eb8fe469bce13db51292
#
_entry.id   ad1519a799f3eb8fe469bce13db51292
#
_cell.length_a   1.000
_cell.length_b   1.000
_cell.length_c   1.000
_cell.angle_alpha   90.00
_cell.angle_beta   90.00
_cell.angle_gamma   90.00
#
_symmetry.space_group_name_H-M   'P 1'
#
loop_
_entity.id
_entity.type
_entity.pdbx_description
1 polymer ?
#
loop_
_entity_poly.entity_id
_entity_poly.type
_entity_poly.pdbx_seq_one_letter_code
_entity_poly.pdbx_strand_id
1 'polypeptide(L)'
;MDSVALMPCNPNVGGSSKGHLVREIDALGGEMGKNIDKTYIQSKMLNVSKGPAVHSLRAQADKGEYTKQMRLTLQNQEHLTLRQGEVAELLYDTKITDEMKDQKIICGVRMYSGAVYHAKAVILCTGTYLKARCIYGDVVNYTGPNGLSAANHLSDSMRDAGIFIRRFKTGTPARLDKKTIDFTKMQEQKGDEHIVPFSFTNKEEDIKRDQISCWLTYTNEETHKIIKDNIDRSPLFSGFIEGTGPRYCPSIEDKVMKFPDKDRHQLFIEPEGEFTNEMYMGGMSSSLPEDVQYAMIHTVPGLEHVAIVRNAYAIEYDCIDATNLKANLEFKDMDGLFSAGQINGSSGYEEAAAQGIMAGINAARKLQNKPPVILDRSQAYIGVLIDDLVTKETQEPYRMMTSRAEYRLLLRQDNADLRLTDIGHEIGLIDEARYEKFCEKRRQIDAEIARMNEISVGANKHVQDFLTKHGSSSLGTAATLAELIRRPELSYEALEELDTGRQEAYRALLGVDTTCLLYTSPSP
;
A
#
# COMPACT_ATOMS: atom_id res chain seq x y z
N MET A 1 11.88 17.97 -4.40
CA MET A 1 11.23 17.59 -5.67
C MET A 1 11.45 16.13 -6.00
N ASP A 2 12.67 15.62 -5.89
CA ASP A 2 13.04 14.27 -6.35
C ASP A 2 12.58 13.13 -5.44
N SER A 3 12.15 13.44 -4.23
CA SER A 3 11.62 12.48 -3.25
C SER A 3 10.10 12.28 -3.32
N VAL A 4 9.38 13.07 -4.10
CA VAL A 4 7.92 12.96 -4.24
C VAL A 4 7.56 11.62 -4.88
N ALA A 5 6.81 10.79 -4.15
CA ALA A 5 6.36 9.47 -4.59
C ALA A 5 7.48 8.54 -5.10
N LEU A 6 8.70 8.68 -4.59
CA LEU A 6 9.93 8.01 -5.06
C LEU A 6 9.81 6.55 -4.74
N MET A 7 9.19 5.71 -4.56
CA MET A 7 9.27 4.27 -4.32
C MET A 7 10.72 3.74 -4.17
N PRO A 8 11.44 4.00 -3.06
CA PRO A 8 12.86 3.64 -2.94
C PRO A 8 13.11 2.13 -2.73
N CYS A 9 12.09 1.39 -2.38
CA CYS A 9 12.11 -0.07 -2.28
C CYS A 9 11.45 -0.67 -3.53
N ASN A 10 10.73 -1.79 -3.44
CA ASN A 10 10.03 -2.39 -4.57
C ASN A 10 9.05 -1.39 -5.21
N PRO A 11 9.18 -1.08 -6.51
CA PRO A 11 8.28 -0.15 -7.18
C PRO A 11 6.95 -0.83 -7.53
N ASN A 12 6.17 -1.17 -6.52
CA ASN A 12 4.83 -1.72 -6.71
C ASN A 12 3.80 -1.02 -5.82
N VAL A 13 2.54 -1.10 -6.22
CA VAL A 13 1.37 -0.65 -5.47
C VAL A 13 0.43 -1.83 -5.29
N GLY A 14 -0.12 -1.97 -4.09
CA GLY A 14 -1.03 -3.05 -3.76
C GLY A 14 -0.35 -4.30 -3.22
N GLY A 15 -1.02 -5.43 -3.33
CA GLY A 15 -0.67 -6.68 -2.66
C GLY A 15 -1.63 -7.01 -1.53
N SER A 16 -1.44 -8.13 -0.86
CA SER A 16 -2.35 -8.61 0.20
C SER A 16 -2.60 -7.53 1.26
N SER A 17 -3.87 -7.19 1.50
CA SER A 17 -4.38 -6.08 2.31
C SER A 17 -4.06 -4.66 1.80
N LYS A 18 -3.03 -4.50 1.00
CA LYS A 18 -2.58 -3.20 0.49
C LYS A 18 -3.45 -2.73 -0.69
N GLY A 19 -3.86 -3.64 -1.56
CA GLY A 19 -4.84 -3.34 -2.60
C GLY A 19 -6.15 -2.79 -2.01
N HIS A 20 -6.56 -3.28 -0.84
CA HIS A 20 -7.71 -2.77 -0.09
C HIS A 20 -7.51 -1.29 0.30
N LEU A 21 -6.35 -0.94 0.87
CA LEU A 21 -6.03 0.45 1.23
C LEU A 21 -6.06 1.37 0.01
N VAL A 22 -5.49 0.96 -1.13
CA VAL A 22 -5.47 1.78 -2.35
C VAL A 22 -6.88 2.04 -2.86
N ARG A 23 -7.75 1.01 -2.87
CA ARG A 23 -9.14 1.14 -3.30
C ARG A 23 -9.93 2.02 -2.33
N GLU A 24 -9.66 1.96 -1.03
CA GLU A 24 -10.27 2.85 -0.03
C GLU A 24 -9.78 4.30 -0.17
N ILE A 25 -8.49 4.50 -0.44
CA ILE A 25 -7.93 5.83 -0.75
C ILE A 25 -8.62 6.42 -1.99
N ASP A 26 -8.79 5.63 -3.05
CA ASP A 26 -9.47 6.07 -4.27
C ASP A 26 -10.95 6.38 -4.00
N ALA A 27 -11.64 5.55 -3.24
CA ALA A 27 -13.05 5.75 -2.86
C ALA A 27 -13.29 7.04 -2.05
N LEU A 28 -12.28 7.51 -1.33
CA LEU A 28 -12.29 8.82 -0.65
C LEU A 28 -11.91 9.99 -1.58
N GLY A 29 -11.47 9.73 -2.81
CA GLY A 29 -11.04 10.76 -3.77
C GLY A 29 -9.53 10.94 -3.89
N GLY A 30 -8.72 10.04 -3.31
CA GLY A 30 -7.25 10.11 -3.36
C GLY A 30 -6.65 9.74 -4.72
N GLU A 31 -5.34 10.00 -4.90
CA GLU A 31 -4.67 9.94 -6.21
C GLU A 31 -3.88 8.65 -6.47
N MET A 32 -3.61 7.83 -5.42
CA MET A 32 -2.71 6.67 -5.57
C MET A 32 -3.23 5.65 -6.59
N GLY A 33 -4.53 5.35 -6.57
CA GLY A 33 -5.18 4.43 -7.51
C GLY A 33 -5.15 4.94 -8.94
N LYS A 34 -5.49 6.21 -9.16
CA LYS A 34 -5.44 6.86 -10.46
C LYS A 34 -4.01 6.92 -11.03
N ASN A 35 -3.02 7.18 -10.17
CA ASN A 35 -1.64 7.31 -10.60
C ASN A 35 -1.03 5.96 -10.99
N ILE A 36 -1.31 4.88 -10.23
CA ILE A 36 -0.82 3.56 -10.60
C ILE A 36 -1.48 3.03 -11.87
N ASP A 37 -2.77 3.27 -12.10
CA ASP A 37 -3.47 2.89 -13.32
C ASP A 37 -2.85 3.54 -14.57
N LYS A 38 -2.27 4.74 -14.44
CA LYS A 38 -1.55 5.42 -15.53
C LYS A 38 -0.15 4.87 -15.77
N THR A 39 0.48 4.26 -14.77
CA THR A 39 1.94 4.04 -14.73
C THR A 39 2.36 2.60 -14.42
N TYR A 40 1.42 1.67 -14.33
CA TYR A 40 1.76 0.28 -14.11
C TYR A 40 2.43 -0.32 -15.36
N ILE A 41 3.32 -1.28 -15.15
CA ILE A 41 3.96 -2.08 -16.20
C ILE A 41 3.57 -3.55 -16.12
N GLN A 42 2.98 -3.98 -14.99
CA GLN A 42 2.35 -5.27 -14.82
C GLN A 42 1.24 -5.19 -13.77
N SER A 43 0.10 -5.82 -14.00
CA SER A 43 -1.01 -5.91 -13.07
C SER A 43 -1.38 -7.36 -12.78
N LYS A 44 -1.75 -7.65 -11.53
CA LYS A 44 -2.11 -8.99 -11.09
C LYS A 44 -3.09 -8.98 -9.93
N MET A 45 -4.09 -9.87 -9.98
CA MET A 45 -4.96 -10.17 -8.85
C MET A 45 -4.34 -11.29 -8.01
N LEU A 46 -4.06 -11.00 -6.75
CA LEU A 46 -3.50 -11.99 -5.81
C LEU A 46 -4.61 -12.69 -5.02
N ASN A 47 -4.30 -13.90 -4.54
CA ASN A 47 -5.18 -14.71 -3.67
C ASN A 47 -6.51 -15.13 -4.31
N VAL A 48 -6.61 -15.21 -5.61
CA VAL A 48 -7.83 -15.58 -6.35
C VAL A 48 -8.41 -16.92 -5.86
N SER A 49 -7.56 -17.87 -5.49
CA SER A 49 -7.97 -19.18 -4.97
C SER A 49 -8.52 -19.17 -3.53
N LYS A 50 -8.47 -18.03 -2.83
CA LYS A 50 -8.81 -17.92 -1.40
C LYS A 50 -10.13 -17.21 -1.11
N GLY A 51 -10.79 -16.73 -2.14
CA GLY A 51 -12.06 -16.02 -2.05
C GLY A 51 -11.93 -14.49 -1.93
N PRO A 52 -13.04 -13.76 -2.20
CA PRO A 52 -13.04 -12.30 -2.45
C PRO A 52 -12.56 -11.45 -1.27
N ALA A 53 -12.75 -11.92 -0.03
CA ALA A 53 -12.32 -11.20 1.17
C ALA A 53 -10.82 -10.90 1.22
N VAL A 54 -10.02 -11.65 0.46
CA VAL A 54 -8.56 -11.52 0.42
C VAL A 54 -8.00 -11.33 -1.00
N HIS A 55 -8.88 -11.26 -2.01
CA HIS A 55 -8.47 -10.82 -3.36
C HIS A 55 -7.79 -9.47 -3.24
N SER A 56 -6.65 -9.31 -3.84
CA SER A 56 -5.86 -8.09 -3.69
C SER A 56 -5.15 -7.74 -4.97
N LEU A 57 -5.44 -6.56 -5.49
CA LEU A 57 -4.74 -5.99 -6.64
C LEU A 57 -3.28 -5.73 -6.28
N ARG A 58 -2.39 -6.02 -7.23
CA ARG A 58 -0.98 -5.66 -7.18
C ARG A 58 -0.53 -5.23 -8.57
N ALA A 59 0.09 -4.07 -8.66
CA ALA A 59 0.69 -3.59 -9.89
C ALA A 59 2.17 -3.25 -9.66
N GLN A 60 3.02 -3.72 -10.58
CA GLN A 60 4.38 -3.24 -10.71
C GLN A 60 4.34 -1.89 -11.43
N ALA A 61 4.97 -0.88 -10.86
CA ALA A 61 4.99 0.47 -11.41
C ALA A 61 6.24 0.71 -12.26
N ASP A 62 6.11 1.51 -13.33
CA ASP A 62 7.23 2.28 -13.82
C ASP A 62 7.55 3.36 -12.79
N LYS A 63 8.64 3.20 -12.05
CA LYS A 63 9.03 4.08 -10.95
C LYS A 63 9.26 5.53 -11.38
N GLY A 64 9.88 5.70 -12.53
CA GLY A 64 10.16 7.02 -13.10
C GLY A 64 8.89 7.74 -13.50
N GLU A 65 8.01 7.05 -14.21
CA GLU A 65 6.74 7.59 -14.67
C GLU A 65 5.77 7.83 -13.50
N TYR A 66 5.72 6.92 -12.51
CA TYR A 66 4.89 7.11 -11.31
C TYR A 66 5.24 8.39 -10.55
N THR A 67 6.53 8.63 -10.33
CA THR A 67 7.05 9.85 -9.69
C THR A 67 6.72 11.09 -10.52
N LYS A 68 6.93 11.02 -11.83
CA LYS A 68 6.67 12.12 -12.76
C LYS A 68 5.19 12.50 -12.78
N GLN A 69 4.29 11.52 -12.93
CA GLN A 69 2.84 11.76 -13.00
C GLN A 69 2.31 12.31 -11.67
N MET A 70 2.72 11.74 -10.52
CA MET A 70 2.32 12.28 -9.22
C MET A 70 2.80 13.72 -9.02
N ARG A 71 4.02 14.02 -9.41
CA ARG A 71 4.56 15.39 -9.33
C ARG A 71 3.77 16.36 -10.23
N LEU A 72 3.39 15.95 -11.45
CA LEU A 72 2.56 16.74 -12.34
C LEU A 72 1.16 16.99 -11.73
N THR A 73 0.53 15.98 -11.13
CA THR A 73 -0.74 16.13 -10.42
C THR A 73 -0.63 17.20 -9.34
N LEU A 74 0.42 17.14 -8.51
CA LEU A 74 0.62 18.12 -7.43
C LEU A 74 0.95 19.52 -7.96
N GLN A 75 1.74 19.64 -9.04
CA GLN A 75 2.10 20.93 -9.64
C GLN A 75 0.90 21.65 -10.28
N ASN A 76 -0.06 20.87 -10.81
CA ASN A 76 -1.27 21.40 -11.43
C ASN A 76 -2.41 21.65 -10.43
N GLN A 77 -2.23 21.25 -9.17
CA GLN A 77 -3.25 21.48 -8.15
C GLN A 77 -3.31 22.95 -7.77
N GLU A 78 -4.49 23.57 -7.93
CA GLU A 78 -4.72 24.95 -7.49
C GLU A 78 -4.45 25.12 -5.98
N HIS A 79 -3.94 26.27 -5.62
CA HIS A 79 -3.59 26.63 -4.23
C HIS A 79 -2.54 25.74 -3.56
N LEU A 80 -1.81 24.92 -4.32
CA LEU A 80 -0.72 24.09 -3.83
C LEU A 80 0.63 24.58 -4.39
N THR A 81 1.59 24.86 -3.50
CA THR A 81 2.96 25.22 -3.87
C THR A 81 3.92 24.13 -3.43
N LEU A 82 4.62 23.51 -4.38
CA LEU A 82 5.73 22.61 -4.09
C LEU A 82 7.01 23.42 -3.90
N ARG A 83 7.68 23.19 -2.76
CA ARG A 83 8.95 23.87 -2.44
C ARG A 83 10.00 22.87 -1.96
N GLN A 84 11.21 22.97 -2.48
CA GLN A 84 12.35 22.21 -2.01
C GLN A 84 13.04 22.92 -0.85
N GLY A 85 13.36 22.17 0.20
CA GLY A 85 14.10 22.65 1.36
C GLY A 85 14.00 21.67 2.53
N GLU A 86 14.95 21.73 3.45
CA GLU A 86 14.93 20.97 4.69
C GLU A 86 14.24 21.79 5.78
N VAL A 87 13.21 21.22 6.40
CA VAL A 87 12.60 21.76 7.62
C VAL A 87 13.47 21.36 8.80
N ALA A 88 13.93 22.34 9.56
CA ALA A 88 14.82 22.13 10.70
C ALA A 88 14.14 22.26 12.04
N GLU A 89 13.06 23.05 12.15
CA GLU A 89 12.45 23.39 13.43
C GLU A 89 10.93 23.55 13.32
N LEU A 90 10.22 23.06 14.33
CA LEU A 90 8.81 23.34 14.56
C LEU A 90 8.68 24.65 15.34
N LEU A 91 7.81 25.55 14.90
CA LEU A 91 7.49 26.80 15.59
C LEU A 91 6.13 26.67 16.25
N TYR A 92 6.07 26.88 17.56
CA TYR A 92 4.82 26.78 18.32
C TYR A 92 4.75 27.79 19.46
N ASP A 93 3.55 28.20 19.81
CA ASP A 93 3.24 28.99 20.98
C ASP A 93 2.79 28.08 22.13
N THR A 94 2.98 28.50 23.36
CA THR A 94 2.45 27.80 24.52
C THR A 94 1.37 28.65 25.17
N LYS A 95 0.18 28.08 25.35
CA LYS A 95 -0.93 28.70 26.10
C LYS A 95 -1.23 27.89 27.34
N ILE A 96 -1.47 28.59 28.43
CA ILE A 96 -1.98 27.98 29.66
C ILE A 96 -3.48 27.79 29.50
N THR A 97 -3.94 26.54 29.58
CA THR A 97 -5.39 26.22 29.51
C THR A 97 -6.08 26.49 30.85
N ASP A 98 -7.43 26.52 30.83
CA ASP A 98 -8.22 26.67 32.06
C ASP A 98 -7.95 25.56 33.11
N GLU A 99 -7.44 24.41 32.64
CA GLU A 99 -6.98 23.29 33.48
C GLU A 99 -5.54 23.46 34.03
N MET A 100 -4.92 24.62 33.85
CA MET A 100 -3.51 24.93 34.17
C MET A 100 -2.48 24.00 33.50
N LYS A 101 -2.81 23.49 32.32
CA LYS A 101 -1.87 22.70 31.48
C LYS A 101 -1.31 23.55 30.35
N ASP A 102 -0.03 23.41 30.11
CA ASP A 102 0.64 24.01 28.95
C ASP A 102 0.19 23.30 27.67
N GLN A 103 -0.63 23.97 26.88
CA GLN A 103 -0.99 23.50 25.54
C GLN A 103 -0.12 24.16 24.48
N LYS A 104 0.59 23.35 23.70
CA LYS A 104 1.37 23.83 22.55
C LYS A 104 0.46 23.97 21.34
N ILE A 105 0.64 25.04 20.58
CA ILE A 105 -0.11 25.31 19.36
C ILE A 105 0.89 25.57 18.26
N ILE A 106 0.87 24.76 17.20
CA ILE A 106 1.75 24.95 16.04
C ILE A 106 1.47 26.29 15.39
N CYS A 107 2.51 27.04 15.00
CA CYS A 107 2.39 28.30 14.28
C CYS A 107 3.23 28.33 13.01
N GLY A 108 3.99 27.30 12.72
CA GLY A 108 4.77 27.19 11.50
C GLY A 108 5.99 26.31 11.59
N VAL A 109 6.90 26.50 10.63
CA VAL A 109 8.18 25.79 10.57
C VAL A 109 9.30 26.74 10.18
N ARG A 110 10.53 26.42 10.62
CA ARG A 110 11.75 27.09 10.18
C ARG A 110 12.55 26.12 9.31
N MET A 111 12.99 26.61 8.17
CA MET A 111 13.87 25.88 7.27
C MET A 111 15.31 25.94 7.77
N TYR A 112 16.14 24.98 7.38
CA TYR A 112 17.57 24.99 7.66
C TYR A 112 18.27 26.25 7.08
N SER A 113 17.73 26.82 6.00
CA SER A 113 18.17 28.09 5.43
C SER A 113 17.85 29.32 6.28
N GLY A 114 17.13 29.17 7.40
CA GLY A 114 16.64 30.24 8.26
C GLY A 114 15.29 30.86 7.84
N ALA A 115 14.75 30.51 6.67
CA ALA A 115 13.44 30.99 6.25
C ALA A 115 12.32 30.46 7.15
N VAL A 116 11.35 31.30 7.50
CA VAL A 116 10.20 30.95 8.33
C VAL A 116 8.94 30.90 7.49
N TYR A 117 8.16 29.83 7.69
CA TYR A 117 6.83 29.67 7.11
C TYR A 117 5.79 29.57 8.22
N HIS A 118 4.92 30.57 8.32
CA HIS A 118 3.80 30.54 9.24
C HIS A 118 2.67 29.67 8.67
N ALA A 119 2.10 28.84 9.52
CA ALA A 119 1.00 27.93 9.17
C ALA A 119 0.08 27.71 10.36
N LYS A 120 -1.22 27.55 10.08
CA LYS A 120 -2.22 27.21 11.11
C LYS A 120 -2.28 25.71 11.40
N ALA A 121 -1.76 24.89 10.51
CA ALA A 121 -1.60 23.45 10.67
C ALA A 121 -0.34 22.98 9.92
N VAL A 122 0.33 21.97 10.47
CA VAL A 122 1.51 21.31 9.88
C VAL A 122 1.29 19.82 9.88
N ILE A 123 1.61 19.14 8.77
CA ILE A 123 1.55 17.68 8.66
C ILE A 123 2.96 17.15 8.37
N LEU A 124 3.49 16.32 9.26
CA LEU A 124 4.79 15.69 9.10
C LEU A 124 4.66 14.39 8.29
N CYS A 125 5.34 14.31 7.14
CA CYS A 125 5.35 13.15 6.25
C CYS A 125 6.80 12.81 5.84
N THR A 126 7.69 12.63 6.82
CA THR A 126 9.14 12.57 6.61
C THR A 126 9.64 11.26 5.97
N GLY A 127 8.78 10.25 5.81
CA GLY A 127 9.18 8.97 5.24
C GLY A 127 10.34 8.33 6.02
N THR A 128 11.35 7.85 5.29
CA THR A 128 12.59 7.27 5.86
C THR A 128 13.76 8.25 5.86
N TYR A 129 13.50 9.56 5.82
CA TYR A 129 14.55 10.59 5.69
C TYR A 129 14.97 11.22 7.02
N LEU A 130 14.16 11.08 8.09
CA LEU A 130 14.41 11.74 9.37
C LEU A 130 15.62 11.12 10.06
N LYS A 131 16.71 11.88 10.22
CA LYS A 131 18.05 11.42 10.68
C LYS A 131 18.47 10.09 10.04
N ALA A 132 18.25 9.97 8.74
CA ALA A 132 18.49 8.74 8.00
C ALA A 132 19.98 8.44 7.84
N ARG A 133 20.32 7.14 7.92
CA ARG A 133 21.63 6.62 7.52
C ARG A 133 21.48 5.30 6.77
N CYS A 134 22.16 5.17 5.64
CA CYS A 134 22.22 3.96 4.82
C CYS A 134 23.49 3.17 5.18
N ILE A 135 23.36 1.87 5.46
CA ILE A 135 24.41 1.05 6.04
C ILE A 135 24.54 -0.26 5.26
N TYR A 136 25.78 -0.63 4.87
CA TYR A 136 26.15 -1.96 4.36
C TYR A 136 27.60 -2.25 4.72
N GLY A 137 27.84 -3.41 5.36
CA GLY A 137 29.14 -3.71 5.99
C GLY A 137 29.57 -2.57 6.93
N ASP A 138 30.80 -2.11 6.78
CA ASP A 138 31.37 -1.01 7.58
C ASP A 138 31.06 0.38 7.01
N VAL A 139 30.33 0.47 5.88
CA VAL A 139 30.03 1.73 5.21
C VAL A 139 28.76 2.36 5.77
N VAL A 140 28.87 3.61 6.20
CA VAL A 140 27.74 4.45 6.66
C VAL A 140 27.64 5.71 5.83
N ASN A 141 26.52 5.85 5.14
CA ASN A 141 26.18 7.05 4.40
C ASN A 141 25.06 7.80 5.13
N TYR A 142 25.31 9.02 5.59
CA TYR A 142 24.31 9.88 6.25
C TYR A 142 23.38 10.53 5.23
N THR A 143 22.65 9.68 4.51
CA THR A 143 21.73 10.08 3.45
C THR A 143 20.39 9.35 3.63
N GLY A 144 19.38 9.89 2.98
CA GLY A 144 18.13 9.16 2.72
C GLY A 144 18.31 8.12 1.60
N PRO A 145 17.21 7.48 1.18
CA PRO A 145 17.23 6.49 0.10
C PRO A 145 17.85 7.05 -1.19
N ASN A 146 18.53 6.19 -1.95
CA ASN A 146 19.14 6.53 -3.24
C ASN A 146 20.16 7.69 -3.18
N GLY A 147 20.77 7.95 -2.02
CA GLY A 147 21.74 9.03 -1.85
C GLY A 147 21.13 10.43 -1.73
N LEU A 148 19.81 10.56 -1.64
CA LEU A 148 19.14 11.84 -1.41
C LEU A 148 19.45 12.35 0.00
N SER A 149 19.42 13.69 0.19
CA SER A 149 19.68 14.31 1.48
C SER A 149 18.74 13.80 2.58
N ALA A 150 19.28 13.51 3.75
CA ALA A 150 18.50 13.23 4.94
C ALA A 150 17.99 14.53 5.59
N ALA A 151 16.89 14.46 6.35
CA ALA A 151 16.41 15.54 7.21
C ALA A 151 17.06 15.40 8.60
N ASN A 152 18.17 16.11 8.82
CA ASN A 152 19.03 15.85 9.98
C ASN A 152 18.68 16.69 11.23
N HIS A 153 17.95 17.80 11.07
CA HIS A 153 17.77 18.79 12.14
C HIS A 153 16.41 18.69 12.85
N LEU A 154 15.36 18.28 12.14
CA LEU A 154 13.98 18.30 12.67
C LEU A 154 13.79 17.40 13.91
N SER A 155 14.50 16.26 14.02
CA SER A 155 14.38 15.36 15.18
C SER A 155 14.72 16.03 16.50
N ASP A 156 15.71 16.92 16.52
CA ASP A 156 16.11 17.59 17.75
C ASP A 156 15.03 18.59 18.18
N SER A 157 14.50 19.38 17.24
CA SER A 157 13.36 20.27 17.49
C SER A 157 12.11 19.52 17.96
N MET A 158 11.85 18.32 17.43
CA MET A 158 10.75 17.48 17.89
C MET A 158 10.95 16.99 19.33
N ARG A 159 12.18 16.60 19.70
CA ARG A 159 12.52 16.24 21.11
C ARG A 159 12.36 17.41 22.05
N ASP A 160 12.83 18.59 21.66
CA ASP A 160 12.68 19.84 22.43
C ASP A 160 11.20 20.20 22.62
N ALA A 161 10.37 19.87 21.63
CA ALA A 161 8.92 19.99 21.73
C ALA A 161 8.25 18.91 22.60
N GLY A 162 9.02 17.96 23.15
CA GLY A 162 8.52 16.88 24.02
C GLY A 162 7.98 15.66 23.23
N ILE A 163 8.23 15.58 21.93
CA ILE A 163 7.80 14.44 21.13
C ILE A 163 8.80 13.29 21.31
N PHE A 164 8.30 12.13 21.74
CA PHE A 164 9.12 10.94 21.91
C PHE A 164 9.48 10.32 20.54
N ILE A 165 10.78 10.12 20.31
CA ILE A 165 11.32 9.59 19.06
C ILE A 165 11.93 8.22 19.28
N ARG A 166 11.59 7.29 18.42
CA ARG A 166 12.16 5.94 18.29
C ARG A 166 13.01 5.85 17.03
N ARG A 167 13.76 4.74 16.92
CA ARG A 167 14.54 4.47 15.72
C ARG A 167 14.15 3.13 15.11
N PHE A 168 13.75 3.16 13.83
CA PHE A 168 13.43 1.96 13.07
C PHE A 168 14.40 1.77 11.91
N LYS A 169 14.44 0.55 11.40
CA LYS A 169 15.20 0.24 10.18
C LYS A 169 14.31 -0.43 9.14
N THR A 170 14.67 -0.26 7.90
CA THR A 170 14.21 -1.09 6.79
C THR A 170 15.40 -1.42 5.90
N GLY A 171 15.18 -2.05 4.75
CA GLY A 171 16.26 -2.36 3.82
C GLY A 171 15.75 -2.47 2.40
N THR A 172 16.67 -2.43 1.46
CA THR A 172 16.40 -2.63 0.05
C THR A 172 17.44 -3.58 -0.54
N PRO A 173 17.08 -4.42 -1.53
CA PRO A 173 18.05 -5.28 -2.20
C PRO A 173 18.87 -4.52 -3.24
N ALA A 174 19.86 -5.22 -3.81
CA ALA A 174 20.63 -4.71 -4.93
C ALA A 174 19.76 -4.45 -6.17
N ARG A 175 20.23 -3.56 -7.04
CA ARG A 175 19.73 -3.37 -8.41
C ARG A 175 20.70 -4.00 -9.38
N LEU A 176 20.14 -4.69 -10.37
CA LEU A 176 20.86 -5.49 -11.34
C LEU A 176 20.70 -4.90 -12.75
N ASP A 177 21.71 -5.06 -13.61
CA ASP A 177 21.58 -4.68 -15.03
C ASP A 177 20.90 -5.82 -15.81
N LYS A 178 19.70 -5.56 -16.32
CA LYS A 178 18.88 -6.46 -17.14
C LYS A 178 19.67 -7.14 -18.26
N LYS A 179 20.63 -6.45 -18.87
CA LYS A 179 21.43 -6.95 -20.01
C LYS A 179 22.34 -8.11 -19.64
N THR A 180 22.63 -8.29 -18.36
CA THR A 180 23.58 -9.28 -17.84
C THR A 180 22.91 -10.45 -17.13
N ILE A 181 21.57 -10.51 -17.17
CA ILE A 181 20.75 -11.56 -16.55
C ILE A 181 20.42 -12.65 -17.56
N ASP A 182 20.66 -13.91 -17.17
CA ASP A 182 20.24 -15.06 -17.96
C ASP A 182 18.82 -15.52 -17.56
N PHE A 183 17.81 -14.94 -18.18
CA PHE A 183 16.41 -15.25 -17.93
C PHE A 183 16.01 -16.69 -18.30
N THR A 184 16.82 -17.43 -19.08
CA THR A 184 16.52 -18.82 -19.44
C THR A 184 16.55 -19.77 -18.25
N LYS A 185 17.20 -19.36 -17.16
CA LYS A 185 17.31 -20.10 -15.88
C LYS A 185 16.26 -19.71 -14.87
N MET A 186 15.32 -18.83 -15.24
CA MET A 186 14.29 -18.29 -14.36
C MET A 186 12.89 -18.63 -14.86
N GLN A 187 11.91 -18.61 -13.95
CA GLN A 187 10.52 -18.81 -14.30
C GLN A 187 9.84 -17.46 -14.58
N GLU A 188 9.32 -17.29 -15.79
CA GLU A 188 8.57 -16.10 -16.17
C GLU A 188 7.27 -15.98 -15.36
N GLN A 189 6.99 -14.78 -14.87
CA GLN A 189 5.77 -14.41 -14.15
C GLN A 189 5.05 -13.31 -14.92
N LYS A 190 4.06 -13.70 -15.74
CA LYS A 190 3.23 -12.76 -16.51
C LYS A 190 2.20 -12.07 -15.65
N GLY A 191 1.76 -10.90 -16.06
CA GLY A 191 0.57 -10.23 -15.55
C GLY A 191 -0.72 -10.94 -15.97
N ASP A 192 -1.84 -10.49 -15.42
CA ASP A 192 -3.16 -11.02 -15.80
C ASP A 192 -3.59 -10.48 -17.17
N GLU A 193 -4.35 -11.28 -17.92
CA GLU A 193 -4.88 -10.87 -19.23
C GLU A 193 -6.01 -9.84 -19.08
N HIS A 194 -6.85 -10.03 -18.06
CA HIS A 194 -7.89 -9.09 -17.67
C HIS A 194 -7.41 -8.22 -16.53
N ILE A 195 -7.44 -6.91 -16.75
CA ILE A 195 -6.89 -5.92 -15.82
C ILE A 195 -8.02 -5.24 -15.07
N VAL A 196 -8.03 -5.41 -13.76
CA VAL A 196 -8.92 -4.66 -12.88
C VAL A 196 -8.23 -3.36 -12.48
N PRO A 197 -8.77 -2.17 -12.80
CA PRO A 197 -8.21 -0.90 -12.39
C PRO A 197 -8.19 -0.72 -10.86
N PHE A 198 -7.22 -0.01 -10.33
CA PHE A 198 -7.24 0.41 -8.93
C PHE A 198 -8.25 1.52 -8.67
N SER A 199 -8.39 2.46 -9.61
CA SER A 199 -9.37 3.54 -9.48
C SER A 199 -10.74 3.10 -9.96
N PHE A 200 -11.79 3.44 -9.20
CA PHE A 200 -13.19 3.26 -9.58
C PHE A 200 -13.63 4.19 -10.73
N THR A 201 -12.77 5.15 -11.13
CA THR A 201 -13.05 6.05 -12.26
C THR A 201 -12.59 5.49 -13.60
N ASN A 202 -11.76 4.46 -13.60
CA ASN A 202 -11.18 3.87 -14.81
C ASN A 202 -11.88 2.55 -15.16
N LYS A 203 -11.87 2.22 -16.43
CA LYS A 203 -12.27 0.90 -16.95
C LYS A 203 -11.04 0.19 -17.52
N GLU A 204 -11.15 -1.13 -17.75
CA GLU A 204 -10.06 -1.93 -18.33
C GLU A 204 -9.56 -1.36 -19.66
N GLU A 205 -10.50 -0.99 -20.55
CA GLU A 205 -10.18 -0.44 -21.86
C GLU A 205 -9.40 0.88 -21.80
N ASP A 206 -9.57 1.68 -20.75
CA ASP A 206 -8.90 2.97 -20.58
C ASP A 206 -7.43 2.83 -20.19
N ILE A 207 -7.06 1.70 -19.57
CA ILE A 207 -5.74 1.50 -18.99
C ILE A 207 -4.96 0.35 -19.63
N LYS A 208 -5.58 -0.43 -20.52
CA LYS A 208 -4.96 -1.61 -21.15
C LYS A 208 -3.67 -1.25 -21.91
N ARG A 209 -2.62 -2.01 -21.66
CA ARG A 209 -1.29 -1.86 -22.30
C ARG A 209 -0.56 -3.19 -22.34
N ASP A 210 0.51 -3.25 -23.13
CA ASP A 210 1.44 -4.38 -23.10
C ASP A 210 2.14 -4.43 -21.73
N GLN A 211 2.19 -5.63 -21.16
CA GLN A 211 2.76 -5.84 -19.83
C GLN A 211 4.17 -6.42 -19.90
N ILE A 212 5.01 -6.03 -18.93
CA ILE A 212 6.37 -6.54 -18.79
C ILE A 212 6.40 -7.63 -17.72
N SER A 213 7.02 -8.78 -18.04
CA SER A 213 7.10 -9.90 -17.11
C SER A 213 8.07 -9.63 -15.96
N CYS A 214 7.74 -10.13 -14.77
CA CYS A 214 8.67 -10.37 -13.69
C CYS A 214 9.21 -11.80 -13.78
N TRP A 215 10.27 -12.12 -13.04
CA TRP A 215 10.93 -13.40 -13.10
C TRP A 215 11.15 -13.96 -11.70
N LEU A 216 11.05 -15.28 -11.58
CA LEU A 216 11.21 -16.00 -10.33
C LEU A 216 12.46 -16.87 -10.39
N THR A 217 13.31 -16.74 -9.37
CA THR A 217 14.47 -17.60 -9.11
C THR A 217 14.58 -17.89 -7.62
N TYR A 218 15.67 -18.55 -7.19
CA TYR A 218 15.84 -18.97 -5.79
C TYR A 218 17.28 -18.83 -5.35
N THR A 219 17.49 -18.59 -4.07
CA THR A 219 18.80 -18.86 -3.42
C THR A 219 19.07 -20.37 -3.40
N ASN A 220 20.28 -20.75 -3.08
CA ASN A 220 20.73 -22.14 -2.94
C ASN A 220 21.63 -22.32 -1.72
N GLU A 221 22.09 -23.53 -1.47
CA GLU A 221 22.96 -23.85 -0.31
C GLU A 221 24.27 -23.06 -0.31
N GLU A 222 24.85 -22.80 -1.49
CA GLU A 222 26.09 -22.01 -1.62
C GLU A 222 25.82 -20.54 -1.24
N THR A 223 24.69 -19.96 -1.69
CA THR A 223 24.24 -18.64 -1.25
C THR A 223 24.14 -18.58 0.27
N HIS A 224 23.48 -19.58 0.87
CA HIS A 224 23.29 -19.63 2.33
C HIS A 224 24.60 -19.82 3.09
N LYS A 225 25.52 -20.61 2.54
CA LYS A 225 26.86 -20.81 3.12
C LYS A 225 27.64 -19.50 3.16
N ILE A 226 27.69 -18.76 2.03
CA ILE A 226 28.38 -17.45 1.97
C ILE A 226 27.80 -16.49 3.00
N ILE A 227 26.48 -16.44 3.15
CA ILE A 227 25.81 -15.57 4.15
C ILE A 227 26.20 -15.98 5.57
N LYS A 228 26.15 -17.29 5.91
CA LYS A 228 26.50 -17.80 7.23
C LYS A 228 27.97 -17.56 7.59
N ASP A 229 28.86 -17.76 6.63
CA ASP A 229 30.31 -17.60 6.82
C ASP A 229 30.72 -16.11 7.02
N ASN A 230 29.84 -15.16 6.69
CA ASN A 230 30.04 -13.71 6.81
C ASN A 230 29.03 -13.02 7.74
N ILE A 231 28.32 -13.76 8.57
CA ILE A 231 27.23 -13.19 9.39
C ILE A 231 27.74 -12.16 10.41
N ASP A 232 28.94 -12.34 10.92
CA ASP A 232 29.64 -11.44 11.83
C ASP A 232 30.00 -10.08 11.19
N ARG A 233 30.06 -10.02 9.85
CA ARG A 233 30.27 -8.79 9.08
C ARG A 233 28.96 -8.05 8.78
N SER A 234 27.81 -8.58 9.18
CA SER A 234 26.52 -7.94 9.02
C SER A 234 26.30 -6.88 10.10
N PRO A 235 26.06 -5.60 9.74
CA PRO A 235 25.73 -4.54 10.70
C PRO A 235 24.50 -4.85 11.56
N LEU A 236 23.59 -5.69 11.02
CA LEU A 236 22.41 -6.15 11.73
C LEU A 236 22.75 -7.12 12.88
N PHE A 237 23.70 -8.03 12.66
CA PHE A 237 24.07 -9.06 13.62
C PHE A 237 25.22 -8.64 14.55
N SER A 238 26.05 -7.69 14.14
CA SER A 238 27.09 -7.08 14.99
C SER A 238 26.54 -6.09 16.04
N GLY A 239 25.23 -5.74 15.97
CA GLY A 239 24.62 -4.76 16.85
C GLY A 239 24.91 -3.30 16.47
N PHE A 240 25.52 -3.05 15.31
CA PHE A 240 25.79 -1.70 14.82
C PHE A 240 24.50 -0.97 14.41
N ILE A 241 23.51 -1.70 13.88
CA ILE A 241 22.16 -1.22 13.59
C ILE A 241 21.34 -1.27 14.89
N GLU A 242 20.93 -0.10 15.37
CA GLU A 242 20.11 0.07 16.58
C GLU A 242 18.61 -0.06 16.31
N GLY A 243 18.19 0.29 15.10
CA GLY A 243 16.77 0.33 14.70
C GLY A 243 16.14 -1.05 14.58
N THR A 244 14.95 -1.22 15.14
CA THR A 244 14.16 -2.44 14.97
C THR A 244 13.65 -2.55 13.52
N GLY A 245 13.82 -3.72 12.91
CA GLY A 245 13.38 -4.01 11.54
C GLY A 245 11.96 -4.58 11.46
N PRO A 246 11.29 -4.48 10.29
CA PRO A 246 9.96 -5.01 10.10
C PRO A 246 9.96 -6.54 10.06
N ARG A 247 9.10 -7.17 10.84
CA ARG A 247 8.95 -8.63 10.94
C ARG A 247 8.65 -9.31 9.60
N TYR A 248 7.87 -8.65 8.74
CA TYR A 248 7.38 -9.22 7.48
C TYR A 248 8.20 -8.81 6.24
N CYS A 249 9.32 -8.14 6.42
CA CYS A 249 10.30 -7.85 5.37
C CYS A 249 11.72 -8.09 5.93
N PRO A 250 12.03 -9.34 6.35
CA PRO A 250 13.34 -9.66 6.87
C PRO A 250 14.39 -9.55 5.77
N SER A 251 15.61 -9.20 6.16
CA SER A 251 16.76 -9.31 5.26
C SER A 251 17.03 -10.80 4.90
N ILE A 252 17.86 -11.03 3.87
CA ILE A 252 18.19 -12.40 3.50
C ILE A 252 18.99 -13.10 4.60
N GLU A 253 19.87 -12.37 5.31
CA GLU A 253 20.58 -12.88 6.48
C GLU A 253 19.61 -13.34 7.58
N ASP A 254 18.58 -12.56 7.86
CA ASP A 254 17.52 -12.92 8.81
C ASP A 254 16.79 -14.21 8.41
N LYS A 255 16.47 -14.36 7.11
CA LYS A 255 15.78 -15.55 6.60
C LYS A 255 16.63 -16.79 6.76
N VAL A 256 17.89 -16.72 6.35
CA VAL A 256 18.84 -17.84 6.40
C VAL A 256 19.12 -18.27 7.84
N MET A 257 19.20 -17.31 8.77
CA MET A 257 19.45 -17.62 10.19
C MET A 257 18.20 -18.11 10.93
N LYS A 258 17.03 -17.55 10.62
CA LYS A 258 15.76 -17.94 11.28
C LYS A 258 15.15 -19.24 10.73
N PHE A 259 15.46 -19.58 9.48
CA PHE A 259 14.95 -20.78 8.81
C PHE A 259 16.09 -21.66 8.27
N PRO A 260 16.95 -22.18 9.14
CA PRO A 260 18.17 -22.92 8.75
C PRO A 260 17.87 -24.21 7.96
N ASP A 261 16.68 -24.80 8.14
CA ASP A 261 16.23 -26.03 7.48
C ASP A 261 15.69 -25.79 6.06
N LYS A 262 15.63 -24.53 5.61
CA LYS A 262 15.25 -24.21 4.25
C LYS A 262 16.48 -24.21 3.34
N ASP A 263 16.45 -25.05 2.33
CA ASP A 263 17.49 -25.17 1.30
C ASP A 263 17.50 -24.01 0.31
N ARG A 264 16.39 -23.28 0.19
CA ARG A 264 16.24 -22.14 -0.72
C ARG A 264 15.19 -21.13 -0.26
N HIS A 265 15.36 -19.87 -0.67
CA HIS A 265 14.40 -18.78 -0.54
C HIS A 265 14.04 -18.22 -1.91
N GLN A 266 12.78 -17.89 -2.07
CA GLN A 266 12.21 -17.33 -3.30
C GLN A 266 12.71 -15.90 -3.55
N LEU A 267 13.10 -15.61 -4.78
CA LEU A 267 13.58 -14.31 -5.23
C LEU A 267 12.81 -13.88 -6.48
N PHE A 268 12.42 -12.60 -6.52
CA PHE A 268 11.77 -12.01 -7.67
C PHE A 268 12.70 -11.00 -8.34
N ILE A 269 12.88 -11.13 -9.64
CA ILE A 269 13.59 -10.15 -10.47
C ILE A 269 12.53 -9.33 -11.18
N GLU A 270 12.39 -8.07 -10.76
CA GLU A 270 11.27 -7.21 -11.12
C GLU A 270 11.80 -5.94 -11.81
N PRO A 271 11.25 -5.54 -12.98
CA PRO A 271 11.69 -4.32 -13.64
C PRO A 271 11.34 -3.06 -12.82
N GLU A 272 12.25 -2.10 -12.75
CA GLU A 272 11.98 -0.79 -12.11
C GLU A 272 11.28 0.21 -13.04
N GLY A 273 11.13 -0.11 -14.31
CA GLY A 273 10.42 0.70 -15.30
C GLY A 273 10.57 0.16 -16.72
N GLU A 274 9.83 0.74 -17.65
CA GLU A 274 9.83 0.37 -19.06
C GLU A 274 11.12 0.82 -19.77
N PHE A 275 11.59 2.02 -19.45
CA PHE A 275 12.72 2.67 -20.11
C PHE A 275 14.02 2.61 -19.31
N THR A 276 14.19 1.60 -18.46
CA THR A 276 15.41 1.37 -17.68
C THR A 276 15.86 -0.09 -17.77
N ASN A 277 17.16 -0.31 -17.62
CA ASN A 277 17.72 -1.66 -17.45
C ASN A 277 17.85 -2.07 -15.98
N GLU A 278 17.45 -1.22 -15.04
CA GLU A 278 17.51 -1.56 -13.62
C GLU A 278 16.44 -2.58 -13.25
N MET A 279 16.88 -3.70 -12.67
CA MET A 279 16.01 -4.76 -12.16
C MET A 279 16.12 -4.82 -10.63
N TYR A 280 14.99 -4.83 -9.95
CA TYR A 280 14.87 -4.98 -8.50
C TYR A 280 14.96 -6.46 -8.11
N MET A 281 15.82 -6.81 -7.16
CA MET A 281 16.00 -8.18 -6.70
C MET A 281 15.17 -8.47 -5.45
N GLY A 282 13.86 -8.61 -5.60
CA GLY A 282 12.92 -8.84 -4.50
C GLY A 282 13.25 -10.09 -3.68
N GLY A 283 13.25 -9.96 -2.37
CA GLY A 283 13.56 -11.06 -1.45
C GLY A 283 15.00 -11.15 -0.98
N MET A 284 15.93 -10.38 -1.59
CA MET A 284 17.38 -10.39 -1.30
C MET A 284 17.87 -9.10 -0.62
N SER A 285 17.00 -8.43 0.16
CA SER A 285 17.42 -7.28 0.98
C SER A 285 18.53 -7.67 1.94
N SER A 286 19.61 -6.89 2.02
CA SER A 286 20.80 -7.21 2.81
C SER A 286 21.49 -5.95 3.32
N SER A 287 22.24 -6.09 4.42
CA SER A 287 23.21 -5.11 4.91
C SER A 287 24.65 -5.63 4.89
N LEU A 288 24.90 -6.80 4.34
CA LEU A 288 26.23 -7.37 4.20
C LEU A 288 27.16 -6.47 3.36
N PRO A 289 28.49 -6.55 3.54
CA PRO A 289 29.45 -5.79 2.75
C PRO A 289 29.36 -6.08 1.26
N GLU A 290 29.83 -5.17 0.43
CA GLU A 290 29.74 -5.23 -1.03
C GLU A 290 30.35 -6.52 -1.61
N ASP A 291 31.54 -6.93 -1.16
CA ASP A 291 32.20 -8.17 -1.60
C ASP A 291 31.35 -9.42 -1.32
N VAL A 292 30.67 -9.45 -0.18
CA VAL A 292 29.75 -10.54 0.18
C VAL A 292 28.49 -10.50 -0.67
N GLN A 293 27.96 -9.29 -0.94
CA GLN A 293 26.81 -9.14 -1.84
C GLN A 293 27.10 -9.66 -3.24
N TYR A 294 28.26 -9.34 -3.81
CA TYR A 294 28.72 -9.89 -5.09
C TYR A 294 28.80 -11.41 -5.04
N ALA A 295 29.50 -11.96 -4.04
CA ALA A 295 29.68 -13.40 -3.91
C ALA A 295 28.34 -14.14 -3.82
N MET A 296 27.43 -13.71 -2.95
CA MET A 296 26.14 -14.38 -2.75
C MET A 296 25.17 -14.24 -3.93
N ILE A 297 25.19 -13.11 -4.64
CA ILE A 297 24.29 -12.88 -5.79
C ILE A 297 24.74 -13.74 -6.98
N HIS A 298 26.04 -13.89 -7.20
CA HIS A 298 26.57 -14.70 -8.30
C HIS A 298 26.39 -16.23 -8.12
N THR A 299 25.92 -16.69 -6.96
CA THR A 299 25.51 -18.09 -6.79
C THR A 299 24.09 -18.37 -7.23
N VAL A 300 23.28 -17.32 -7.46
CA VAL A 300 21.86 -17.46 -7.78
C VAL A 300 21.68 -17.83 -9.26
N PRO A 301 20.85 -18.85 -9.60
CA PRO A 301 20.60 -19.24 -10.98
C PRO A 301 20.13 -18.08 -11.84
N GLY A 302 20.84 -17.86 -12.97
CA GLY A 302 20.61 -16.78 -13.91
C GLY A 302 21.29 -15.46 -13.56
N LEU A 303 22.01 -15.38 -12.43
CA LEU A 303 22.72 -14.20 -11.98
C LEU A 303 24.25 -14.43 -11.86
N GLU A 304 24.76 -15.53 -12.38
CA GLU A 304 26.18 -15.94 -12.24
C GLU A 304 27.18 -14.91 -12.79
N HIS A 305 26.71 -14.08 -13.74
CA HIS A 305 27.52 -13.03 -14.37
C HIS A 305 26.87 -11.66 -14.34
N VAL A 306 25.91 -11.48 -13.43
CA VAL A 306 25.13 -10.24 -13.38
C VAL A 306 25.98 -9.05 -12.93
N ALA A 307 25.80 -7.91 -13.56
CA ALA A 307 26.33 -6.65 -13.09
C ALA A 307 25.38 -6.02 -12.05
N ILE A 308 25.94 -5.71 -10.88
CA ILE A 308 25.22 -5.00 -9.82
C ILE A 308 25.35 -3.50 -10.08
N VAL A 309 24.22 -2.81 -10.30
CA VAL A 309 24.16 -1.39 -10.56
C VAL A 309 24.16 -0.57 -9.27
N ARG A 310 23.47 -1.09 -8.24
CA ARG A 310 23.39 -0.50 -6.90
C ARG A 310 23.46 -1.58 -5.86
N ASN A 311 24.22 -1.37 -4.80
CA ASN A 311 24.30 -2.30 -3.69
C ASN A 311 23.01 -2.29 -2.86
N ALA A 312 22.72 -3.43 -2.22
CA ALA A 312 21.75 -3.49 -1.14
C ALA A 312 22.25 -2.69 0.07
N TYR A 313 21.32 -2.16 0.85
CA TYR A 313 21.63 -1.48 2.11
C TYR A 313 20.47 -1.58 3.11
N ALA A 314 20.80 -1.51 4.38
CA ALA A 314 19.83 -1.17 5.41
C ALA A 314 19.75 0.34 5.56
N ILE A 315 18.56 0.87 5.84
CA ILE A 315 18.37 2.27 6.19
C ILE A 315 17.73 2.35 7.58
N GLU A 316 18.34 3.12 8.45
CA GLU A 316 17.79 3.52 9.74
C GLU A 316 17.26 4.95 9.66
N TYR A 317 16.19 5.23 10.37
CA TYR A 317 15.53 6.53 10.42
C TYR A 317 14.78 6.73 11.74
N ASP A 318 14.58 7.98 12.13
CA ASP A 318 13.80 8.34 13.30
C ASP A 318 12.29 8.28 12.97
N CYS A 319 11.49 7.83 13.93
CA CYS A 319 10.04 7.81 13.90
C CYS A 319 9.48 8.14 15.28
N ILE A 320 8.19 8.46 15.37
CA ILE A 320 7.51 8.72 16.63
C ILE A 320 6.81 7.48 17.18
N ASP A 321 6.42 7.55 18.43
CA ASP A 321 5.41 6.66 18.98
C ASP A 321 4.02 7.19 18.60
N ALA A 322 3.33 6.48 17.72
CA ALA A 322 2.03 6.90 17.21
C ALA A 322 0.91 6.89 18.29
N THR A 323 1.14 6.28 19.45
CA THR A 323 0.21 6.39 20.60
C THR A 323 0.09 7.82 21.13
N ASN A 324 1.00 8.72 20.76
CA ASN A 324 0.90 10.17 21.03
C ASN A 324 -0.05 10.92 20.10
N LEU A 325 -0.64 10.23 19.11
CA LEU A 325 -1.62 10.81 18.20
C LEU A 325 -3.05 10.49 18.64
N LYS A 326 -3.96 11.39 18.29
CA LYS A 326 -5.40 11.16 18.31
C LYS A 326 -5.80 10.31 17.09
N ALA A 327 -7.00 9.76 17.08
CA ALA A 327 -7.53 8.99 15.95
C ALA A 327 -7.64 9.79 14.63
N ASN A 328 -7.61 11.12 14.68
CA ASN A 328 -7.55 12.02 13.53
C ASN A 328 -6.11 12.32 13.06
N LEU A 329 -5.10 11.64 13.63
CA LEU A 329 -3.66 11.80 13.38
C LEU A 329 -3.06 13.14 13.83
N GLU A 330 -3.76 13.93 14.65
CA GLU A 330 -3.24 15.11 15.34
C GLU A 330 -2.49 14.69 16.61
N PHE A 331 -1.40 15.37 16.94
CA PHE A 331 -0.70 15.16 18.20
C PHE A 331 -1.60 15.53 19.40
N LYS A 332 -1.54 14.74 20.48
CA LYS A 332 -2.34 14.97 21.69
C LYS A 332 -1.93 16.26 22.42
N ASP A 333 -0.61 16.52 22.44
CA ASP A 333 -0.02 17.61 23.20
C ASP A 333 0.38 18.84 22.35
N MET A 334 0.06 18.83 21.06
CA MET A 334 0.35 19.96 20.16
C MET A 334 -0.79 20.17 19.16
N ASP A 335 -1.56 21.22 19.41
CA ASP A 335 -2.71 21.57 18.57
C ASP A 335 -2.26 22.02 17.18
N GLY A 336 -2.93 21.50 16.12
CA GLY A 336 -2.62 21.81 14.73
C GLY A 336 -1.41 21.07 14.13
N LEU A 337 -0.68 20.26 14.91
CA LEU A 337 0.37 19.40 14.39
C LEU A 337 -0.19 18.00 14.13
N PHE A 338 0.01 17.52 12.89
CA PHE A 338 -0.38 16.18 12.44
C PHE A 338 0.83 15.40 11.92
N SER A 339 0.72 14.10 11.84
CA SER A 339 1.73 13.29 11.17
C SER A 339 1.11 12.11 10.41
N ALA A 340 1.80 11.66 9.35
CA ALA A 340 1.34 10.57 8.52
C ALA A 340 2.49 9.77 7.90
N GLY A 341 2.25 8.47 7.72
CA GLY A 341 3.15 7.58 7.03
C GLY A 341 4.21 6.97 7.93
N GLN A 342 5.41 6.81 7.41
CA GLN A 342 6.47 6.03 8.05
C GLN A 342 6.98 6.65 9.36
N ILE A 343 6.86 7.97 9.50
CA ILE A 343 7.16 8.66 10.76
C ILE A 343 6.30 8.13 11.93
N ASN A 344 5.08 7.65 11.66
CA ASN A 344 4.19 7.06 12.66
C ASN A 344 4.51 5.58 12.96
N GLY A 345 5.67 5.09 12.53
CA GLY A 345 6.08 3.71 12.76
C GLY A 345 5.41 2.68 11.85
N SER A 346 4.73 3.09 10.78
CA SER A 346 4.22 2.16 9.77
C SER A 346 5.27 1.87 8.69
N SER A 347 5.10 0.79 7.92
CA SER A 347 5.98 0.42 6.81
C SER A 347 5.16 0.00 5.60
N GLY A 348 5.19 0.82 4.56
CA GLY A 348 4.54 0.58 3.26
C GLY A 348 4.01 1.86 2.65
N TYR A 349 3.97 1.90 1.31
CA TYR A 349 3.53 3.08 0.56
C TYR A 349 2.02 3.33 0.74
N GLU A 350 1.24 2.25 0.75
CA GLU A 350 -0.21 2.29 0.87
C GLU A 350 -0.65 2.71 2.28
N GLU A 351 0.07 2.22 3.32
CA GLU A 351 -0.14 2.65 4.70
C GLU A 351 0.19 4.14 4.87
N ALA A 352 1.24 4.62 4.21
CA ALA A 352 1.60 6.03 4.24
C ALA A 352 0.57 6.91 3.52
N ALA A 353 0.09 6.47 2.36
CA ALA A 353 -0.93 7.19 1.59
C ALA A 353 -2.28 7.24 2.34
N ALA A 354 -2.68 6.14 2.98
CA ALA A 354 -3.89 6.07 3.80
C ALA A 354 -3.85 7.05 4.99
N GLN A 355 -2.72 7.11 5.68
CA GLN A 355 -2.54 8.08 6.76
C GLN A 355 -2.48 9.52 6.21
N GLY A 356 -1.80 9.71 5.07
CA GLY A 356 -1.64 11.02 4.42
C GLY A 356 -2.98 11.65 4.06
N ILE A 357 -3.88 10.89 3.41
CA ILE A 357 -5.20 11.40 3.04
C ILE A 357 -6.02 11.75 4.29
N MET A 358 -6.00 10.90 5.33
CA MET A 358 -6.74 11.16 6.57
C MET A 358 -6.20 12.36 7.35
N ALA A 359 -4.88 12.52 7.45
CA ALA A 359 -4.27 13.67 8.08
C ALA A 359 -4.60 14.98 7.33
N GLY A 360 -4.56 14.93 5.99
CA GLY A 360 -4.94 16.06 5.13
C GLY A 360 -6.40 16.48 5.29
N ILE A 361 -7.31 15.51 5.25
CA ILE A 361 -8.75 15.73 5.50
C ILE A 361 -8.96 16.38 6.87
N ASN A 362 -8.37 15.82 7.91
CA ASN A 362 -8.59 16.26 9.28
C ASN A 362 -7.95 17.62 9.59
N ALA A 363 -6.78 17.91 9.01
CA ALA A 363 -6.18 19.24 9.09
C ALA A 363 -7.07 20.30 8.41
N ALA A 364 -7.60 20.01 7.21
CA ALA A 364 -8.52 20.92 6.52
C ALA A 364 -9.83 21.13 7.29
N ARG A 365 -10.44 20.07 7.81
CA ARG A 365 -11.69 20.17 8.61
C ARG A 365 -11.49 20.95 9.90
N LYS A 366 -10.33 20.79 10.56
CA LYS A 366 -9.96 21.59 11.73
C LYS A 366 -9.94 23.08 11.40
N LEU A 367 -9.31 23.48 10.29
CA LEU A 367 -9.27 24.88 9.84
C LEU A 367 -10.65 25.43 9.43
N GLN A 368 -11.56 24.56 9.05
CA GLN A 368 -12.96 24.88 8.73
C GLN A 368 -13.88 24.87 9.96
N ASN A 369 -13.34 24.57 11.16
CA ASN A 369 -14.14 24.34 12.39
C ASN A 369 -15.20 23.24 12.22
N LYS A 370 -14.92 22.20 11.44
CA LYS A 370 -15.78 21.04 11.25
C LYS A 370 -15.27 19.85 12.09
N PRO A 371 -16.15 18.93 12.50
CA PRO A 371 -15.73 17.73 13.22
C PRO A 371 -14.77 16.87 12.36
N PRO A 372 -13.80 16.18 12.98
CA PRO A 372 -12.88 15.32 12.24
C PRO A 372 -13.61 14.13 11.61
N VAL A 373 -13.04 13.60 10.53
CA VAL A 373 -13.43 12.32 9.96
C VAL A 373 -12.59 11.24 10.61
N ILE A 374 -13.24 10.29 11.26
CA ILE A 374 -12.63 9.11 11.87
C ILE A 374 -13.33 7.89 11.31
N LEU A 375 -12.59 7.01 10.66
CA LEU A 375 -13.12 5.78 10.12
C LEU A 375 -13.01 4.67 11.15
N ASP A 376 -14.13 3.98 11.39
CA ASP A 376 -14.17 2.83 12.29
C ASP A 376 -13.48 1.61 11.68
N ARG A 377 -13.07 0.68 12.53
CA ARG A 377 -12.51 -0.62 12.15
C ARG A 377 -13.50 -1.48 11.33
N SER A 378 -14.80 -1.23 11.48
CA SER A 378 -15.87 -1.88 10.72
C SER A 378 -16.16 -1.22 9.37
N GLN A 379 -15.67 0.01 9.15
CA GLN A 379 -15.91 0.79 7.93
C GLN A 379 -14.78 0.67 6.90
N ALA A 380 -13.52 0.58 7.37
CA ALA A 380 -12.38 0.62 6.47
C ALA A 380 -11.12 -0.06 7.04
N TYR A 381 -10.28 -0.62 6.16
CA TYR A 381 -8.90 -0.98 6.51
C TYR A 381 -8.08 0.23 6.96
N ILE A 382 -8.35 1.42 6.42
CA ILE A 382 -7.79 2.70 6.90
C ILE A 382 -8.12 2.90 8.38
N GLY A 383 -9.36 2.61 8.80
CA GLY A 383 -9.77 2.66 10.20
C GLY A 383 -9.02 1.66 11.07
N VAL A 384 -8.88 0.41 10.61
CA VAL A 384 -8.07 -0.62 11.31
C VAL A 384 -6.61 -0.19 11.45
N LEU A 385 -6.01 0.35 10.39
CA LEU A 385 -4.63 0.84 10.39
C LEU A 385 -4.40 1.94 11.41
N ILE A 386 -5.24 2.97 11.39
CA ILE A 386 -5.07 4.14 12.27
C ILE A 386 -5.35 3.75 13.72
N ASP A 387 -6.42 3.01 13.97
CA ASP A 387 -6.75 2.55 15.32
C ASP A 387 -5.62 1.70 15.91
N ASP A 388 -5.09 0.72 15.16
CA ASP A 388 -3.95 -0.07 15.61
C ASP A 388 -2.72 0.80 15.94
N LEU A 389 -2.41 1.82 15.12
CA LEU A 389 -1.25 2.69 15.34
C LEU A 389 -1.39 3.57 16.60
N VAL A 390 -2.58 4.15 16.83
CA VAL A 390 -2.77 5.12 17.91
C VAL A 390 -3.14 4.47 19.26
N THR A 391 -3.54 3.19 19.25
CA THR A 391 -3.94 2.46 20.47
C THR A 391 -2.96 1.38 20.91
N LYS A 392 -2.20 0.80 19.96
CA LYS A 392 -1.27 -0.29 20.25
C LYS A 392 0.15 0.21 20.16
N GLU A 393 0.89 0.12 21.24
CA GLU A 393 2.32 0.39 21.21
C GLU A 393 3.03 -0.61 20.27
N THR A 394 3.61 -0.10 19.18
CA THR A 394 4.32 -0.92 18.22
C THR A 394 5.82 -0.90 18.47
N GLN A 395 6.40 -2.06 18.78
CA GLN A 395 7.84 -2.24 19.01
C GLN A 395 8.62 -2.47 17.70
N GLU A 396 7.91 -2.71 16.59
CA GLU A 396 8.45 -2.97 15.26
C GLU A 396 7.63 -2.20 14.21
N PRO A 397 8.18 -1.91 13.02
CA PRO A 397 7.44 -1.23 11.96
C PRO A 397 6.12 -1.93 11.63
N TYR A 398 5.00 -1.23 11.84
CA TYR A 398 3.66 -1.75 11.59
C TYR A 398 3.44 -2.00 10.09
N ARG A 399 2.81 -3.12 9.77
CA ARG A 399 2.38 -3.45 8.41
C ARG A 399 0.93 -3.93 8.42
N MET A 400 0.12 -3.41 7.50
CA MET A 400 -1.25 -3.85 7.34
C MET A 400 -1.32 -5.27 6.80
N MET A 401 -2.21 -6.09 7.37
CA MET A 401 -2.50 -7.47 6.93
C MET A 401 -3.99 -7.76 7.07
N THR A 402 -4.53 -8.62 6.21
CA THR A 402 -5.95 -9.02 6.27
C THR A 402 -6.34 -9.67 7.60
N SER A 403 -5.39 -10.31 8.30
CA SER A 403 -5.62 -10.91 9.63
C SER A 403 -5.85 -9.88 10.74
N ARG A 404 -5.52 -8.61 10.52
CA ARG A 404 -5.76 -7.54 11.51
C ARG A 404 -7.18 -6.99 11.49
N ALA A 405 -7.91 -7.21 10.40
CA ALA A 405 -9.28 -6.74 10.24
C ALA A 405 -10.27 -7.81 10.70
N GLU A 406 -11.04 -7.49 11.72
CA GLU A 406 -12.10 -8.35 12.28
C GLU A 406 -13.23 -8.52 11.26
N TYR A 407 -13.57 -7.46 10.55
CA TYR A 407 -14.65 -7.39 9.57
C TYR A 407 -14.19 -7.61 8.12
N ARG A 408 -13.10 -8.38 7.90
CA ARG A 408 -12.51 -8.57 6.56
C ARG A 408 -13.47 -9.10 5.49
N LEU A 409 -14.54 -9.78 5.88
CA LEU A 409 -15.58 -10.23 4.94
C LEU A 409 -16.42 -9.07 4.40
N LEU A 410 -16.55 -7.98 5.16
CA LEU A 410 -17.23 -6.75 4.76
C LEU A 410 -16.26 -5.77 4.08
N LEU A 411 -15.01 -5.72 4.53
CA LEU A 411 -13.99 -4.76 4.08
C LEU A 411 -13.25 -5.28 2.85
N ARG A 412 -13.95 -5.55 1.77
CA ARG A 412 -13.31 -6.00 0.53
C ARG A 412 -12.81 -4.82 -0.30
N GLN A 413 -11.82 -5.08 -1.17
CA GLN A 413 -11.33 -4.06 -2.11
C GLN A 413 -12.38 -3.68 -3.18
N ASP A 414 -13.21 -4.63 -3.58
CA ASP A 414 -14.23 -4.47 -4.63
C ASP A 414 -15.37 -3.54 -4.22
N ASN A 415 -15.70 -3.46 -2.94
CA ASN A 415 -16.81 -2.66 -2.42
C ASN A 415 -16.36 -1.41 -1.64
N ALA A 416 -15.12 -0.99 -1.78
CA ALA A 416 -14.61 0.17 -1.06
C ALA A 416 -15.37 1.47 -1.42
N ASP A 417 -15.79 1.62 -2.68
CA ASP A 417 -16.61 2.74 -3.13
C ASP A 417 -17.99 2.77 -2.45
N LEU A 418 -18.65 1.62 -2.31
CA LEU A 418 -19.95 1.53 -1.64
C LEU A 418 -19.89 1.92 -0.15
N ARG A 419 -18.72 1.81 0.47
CA ARG A 419 -18.50 2.15 1.88
C ARG A 419 -18.05 3.58 2.12
N LEU A 420 -17.29 4.18 1.19
CA LEU A 420 -16.52 5.40 1.47
C LEU A 420 -16.79 6.57 0.51
N THR A 421 -17.42 6.34 -0.66
CA THR A 421 -17.61 7.42 -1.63
C THR A 421 -18.57 8.53 -1.12
N ASP A 422 -19.58 8.18 -0.33
CA ASP A 422 -20.45 9.17 0.31
C ASP A 422 -19.64 10.12 1.22
N ILE A 423 -18.69 9.55 2.00
CA ILE A 423 -17.77 10.33 2.85
C ILE A 423 -16.87 11.22 1.98
N GLY A 424 -16.29 10.65 0.90
CA GLY A 424 -15.43 11.38 -0.03
C GLY A 424 -16.13 12.58 -0.68
N HIS A 425 -17.42 12.44 -1.01
CA HIS A 425 -18.25 13.51 -1.54
C HIS A 425 -18.58 14.56 -0.46
N GLU A 426 -19.00 14.14 0.74
CA GLU A 426 -19.32 15.06 1.85
C GLU A 426 -18.13 15.97 2.22
N ILE A 427 -16.92 15.44 2.19
CA ILE A 427 -15.70 16.21 2.49
C ILE A 427 -15.19 17.06 1.32
N GLY A 428 -15.79 16.90 0.11
CA GLY A 428 -15.46 17.69 -1.07
C GLY A 428 -14.25 17.20 -1.88
N LEU A 429 -13.80 15.94 -1.70
CA LEU A 429 -12.73 15.33 -2.50
C LEU A 429 -13.24 14.61 -3.75
N ILE A 430 -14.54 14.30 -3.79
CA ILE A 430 -15.21 13.70 -4.93
C ILE A 430 -16.17 14.74 -5.50
N ASP A 431 -16.01 15.03 -6.79
CA ASP A 431 -16.87 15.94 -7.52
C ASP A 431 -18.27 15.36 -7.79
N GLU A 432 -19.21 16.24 -8.16
CA GLU A 432 -20.61 15.86 -8.40
C GLU A 432 -20.74 14.83 -9.53
N ALA A 433 -19.98 14.98 -10.61
CA ALA A 433 -20.07 14.07 -11.76
C ALA A 433 -19.62 12.63 -11.41
N ARG A 434 -18.60 12.48 -10.58
CA ARG A 434 -18.17 11.18 -10.05
C ARG A 434 -19.20 10.62 -9.07
N TYR A 435 -19.76 11.46 -8.22
CA TYR A 435 -20.77 11.06 -7.24
C TYR A 435 -22.08 10.61 -7.89
N GLU A 436 -22.55 11.31 -8.92
CA GLU A 436 -23.72 10.90 -9.69
C GLU A 436 -23.56 9.51 -10.32
N LYS A 437 -22.39 9.24 -10.93
CA LYS A 437 -22.07 7.90 -11.47
C LYS A 437 -22.07 6.82 -10.39
N PHE A 438 -21.53 7.12 -9.22
CA PHE A 438 -21.56 6.23 -8.08
C PHE A 438 -22.98 5.95 -7.58
N CYS A 439 -23.81 6.97 -7.44
CA CYS A 439 -25.21 6.82 -7.04
C CYS A 439 -26.00 5.97 -8.05
N GLU A 440 -25.76 6.17 -9.35
CA GLU A 440 -26.38 5.36 -10.38
C GLU A 440 -25.93 3.89 -10.30
N LYS A 441 -24.63 3.63 -10.12
CA LYS A 441 -24.11 2.27 -9.88
C LYS A 441 -24.79 1.61 -8.68
N ARG A 442 -24.89 2.31 -7.54
CA ARG A 442 -25.55 1.81 -6.32
C ARG A 442 -27.02 1.48 -6.57
N ARG A 443 -27.75 2.42 -7.20
CA ARG A 443 -29.16 2.20 -7.54
C ARG A 443 -29.38 0.98 -8.42
N GLN A 444 -28.48 0.72 -9.37
CA GLN A 444 -28.58 -0.44 -10.25
C GLN A 444 -28.26 -1.74 -9.53
N ILE A 445 -27.27 -1.75 -8.64
CA ILE A 445 -26.98 -2.92 -7.78
C ILE A 445 -28.20 -3.27 -6.93
N ASP A 446 -28.82 -2.28 -6.27
CA ASP A 446 -29.99 -2.48 -5.42
C ASP A 446 -31.18 -2.98 -6.23
N ALA A 447 -31.42 -2.40 -7.41
CA ALA A 447 -32.49 -2.84 -8.30
C ALA A 447 -32.29 -4.28 -8.81
N GLU A 448 -31.05 -4.65 -9.15
CA GLU A 448 -30.74 -6.01 -9.60
C GLU A 448 -30.86 -7.04 -8.47
N ILE A 449 -30.42 -6.71 -7.26
CA ILE A 449 -30.63 -7.56 -6.09
C ILE A 449 -32.12 -7.79 -5.83
N ALA A 450 -32.92 -6.72 -5.91
CA ALA A 450 -34.38 -6.81 -5.75
C ALA A 450 -34.99 -7.73 -6.84
N ARG A 451 -34.62 -7.54 -8.12
CA ARG A 451 -35.06 -8.36 -9.24
C ARG A 451 -34.69 -9.84 -9.07
N MET A 452 -33.45 -10.12 -8.68
CA MET A 452 -32.98 -11.51 -8.46
C MET A 452 -33.70 -12.20 -7.30
N ASN A 453 -34.19 -11.48 -6.30
CA ASN A 453 -35.01 -12.02 -5.22
C ASN A 453 -36.43 -12.39 -5.68
N GLU A 454 -36.95 -11.72 -6.71
CA GLU A 454 -38.29 -12.00 -7.26
C GLU A 454 -38.30 -13.17 -8.27
N ILE A 455 -37.17 -13.45 -8.93
CA ILE A 455 -37.08 -14.50 -9.94
C ILE A 455 -36.76 -15.84 -9.29
N SER A 456 -37.71 -16.75 -9.35
CA SER A 456 -37.55 -18.10 -8.83
C SER A 456 -37.41 -19.12 -9.96
N VAL A 457 -36.44 -19.99 -9.84
CA VAL A 457 -36.20 -21.13 -10.76
C VAL A 457 -36.61 -22.44 -10.08
N GLY A 458 -37.39 -23.22 -10.80
CA GLY A 458 -37.85 -24.52 -10.30
C GLY A 458 -36.74 -25.58 -10.35
N ALA A 459 -36.87 -26.63 -9.52
CA ALA A 459 -35.94 -27.76 -9.50
C ALA A 459 -36.16 -28.72 -10.72
N ASN A 460 -36.29 -28.19 -11.93
CA ASN A 460 -36.48 -28.97 -13.16
C ASN A 460 -35.15 -29.50 -13.73
N LYS A 461 -35.22 -30.36 -14.75
CA LYS A 461 -34.05 -31.01 -15.32
C LYS A 461 -33.02 -30.00 -15.84
N HIS A 462 -33.45 -28.93 -16.52
CA HIS A 462 -32.56 -27.90 -17.05
C HIS A 462 -31.73 -27.24 -15.94
N VAL A 463 -32.36 -26.85 -14.82
CA VAL A 463 -31.68 -26.28 -13.66
C VAL A 463 -30.73 -27.28 -13.00
N GLN A 464 -31.11 -28.55 -12.88
CA GLN A 464 -30.23 -29.59 -12.30
C GLN A 464 -28.99 -29.83 -13.19
N ASP A 465 -29.19 -29.89 -14.51
CA ASP A 465 -28.10 -30.05 -15.48
C ASP A 465 -27.12 -28.85 -15.41
N PHE A 466 -27.64 -27.62 -15.31
CA PHE A 466 -26.85 -26.40 -15.10
C PHE A 466 -26.05 -26.48 -13.79
N LEU A 467 -26.67 -26.81 -12.67
CA LEU A 467 -25.98 -26.93 -11.39
C LEU A 467 -24.88 -27.99 -11.41
N THR A 468 -25.17 -29.13 -12.04
CA THR A 468 -24.18 -30.22 -12.21
C THR A 468 -22.99 -29.76 -13.06
N LYS A 469 -23.24 -29.06 -14.16
CA LYS A 469 -22.22 -28.48 -15.05
C LYS A 469 -21.26 -27.57 -14.28
N HIS A 470 -21.77 -26.80 -13.32
CA HIS A 470 -21.00 -25.88 -12.49
C HIS A 470 -20.50 -26.50 -11.16
N GLY A 471 -20.67 -27.80 -10.94
CA GLY A 471 -20.21 -28.48 -9.73
C GLY A 471 -20.97 -28.08 -8.45
N SER A 472 -22.16 -27.47 -8.62
CA SER A 472 -23.01 -27.04 -7.50
C SER A 472 -24.00 -28.10 -7.09
N SER A 473 -24.45 -28.06 -5.85
CA SER A 473 -25.41 -29.02 -5.28
C SER A 473 -26.78 -28.89 -5.99
N SER A 474 -27.49 -30.02 -6.17
CA SER A 474 -28.84 -30.05 -6.72
C SER A 474 -29.86 -29.31 -5.84
N LEU A 475 -30.93 -28.79 -6.45
CA LEU A 475 -32.07 -28.20 -5.77
C LEU A 475 -33.12 -29.26 -5.40
N GLY A 476 -33.58 -29.26 -4.16
CA GLY A 476 -34.73 -30.04 -3.73
C GLY A 476 -36.07 -29.33 -3.95
N THR A 477 -36.06 -27.98 -3.94
CA THR A 477 -37.19 -27.09 -4.14
C THR A 477 -36.82 -25.95 -5.04
N ALA A 478 -37.78 -25.12 -5.45
CA ALA A 478 -37.48 -23.87 -6.16
C ALA A 478 -36.59 -22.94 -5.31
N ALA A 479 -35.69 -22.23 -5.95
CA ALA A 479 -34.82 -21.23 -5.34
C ALA A 479 -34.82 -19.93 -6.16
N THR A 480 -34.59 -18.81 -5.52
CA THR A 480 -34.41 -17.52 -6.22
C THR A 480 -33.03 -17.41 -6.86
N LEU A 481 -32.87 -16.57 -7.87
CA LEU A 481 -31.55 -16.28 -8.44
C LEU A 481 -30.60 -15.69 -7.38
N ALA A 482 -31.15 -14.89 -6.44
CA ALA A 482 -30.41 -14.34 -5.32
C ALA A 482 -29.91 -15.41 -4.32
N GLU A 483 -30.64 -16.50 -4.16
CA GLU A 483 -30.15 -17.66 -3.38
C GLU A 483 -29.09 -18.45 -4.13
N LEU A 484 -29.22 -18.57 -5.44
CA LEU A 484 -28.25 -19.32 -6.26
C LEU A 484 -26.90 -18.61 -6.35
N ILE A 485 -26.88 -17.28 -6.52
CA ILE A 485 -25.62 -16.52 -6.63
C ILE A 485 -24.80 -16.56 -5.33
N ARG A 486 -25.40 -16.90 -4.18
CA ARG A 486 -24.66 -17.08 -2.91
C ARG A 486 -23.81 -18.35 -2.89
N ARG A 487 -23.97 -19.24 -3.87
CA ARG A 487 -23.18 -20.46 -3.98
C ARG A 487 -21.83 -20.13 -4.62
N PRO A 488 -20.71 -20.52 -3.99
CA PRO A 488 -19.36 -20.15 -4.48
C PRO A 488 -19.04 -20.60 -5.92
N GLU A 489 -19.72 -21.65 -6.37
CA GLU A 489 -19.53 -22.24 -7.71
C GLU A 489 -20.27 -21.48 -8.81
N LEU A 490 -21.19 -20.57 -8.45
CA LEU A 490 -22.04 -19.87 -9.40
C LEU A 490 -21.67 -18.40 -9.48
N SER A 491 -21.34 -17.92 -10.66
CA SER A 491 -21.12 -16.49 -10.91
C SER A 491 -22.41 -15.84 -11.45
N TYR A 492 -22.44 -14.51 -11.40
CA TYR A 492 -23.55 -13.73 -11.96
C TYR A 492 -23.67 -13.97 -13.47
N GLU A 493 -22.55 -14.07 -14.18
CA GLU A 493 -22.50 -14.39 -15.61
C GLU A 493 -23.05 -15.78 -15.89
N ALA A 494 -22.64 -16.79 -15.10
CA ALA A 494 -23.13 -18.15 -15.28
C ALA A 494 -24.66 -18.24 -15.13
N LEU A 495 -25.24 -17.48 -14.19
CA LEU A 495 -26.68 -17.46 -13.97
C LEU A 495 -27.49 -16.92 -15.14
N GLU A 496 -26.86 -16.28 -16.14
CA GLU A 496 -27.53 -15.83 -17.38
C GLU A 496 -28.22 -16.99 -18.11
N GLU A 497 -27.68 -18.20 -18.02
CA GLU A 497 -28.30 -19.41 -18.64
C GLU A 497 -29.69 -19.72 -18.04
N LEU A 498 -29.93 -19.31 -16.80
CA LEU A 498 -31.20 -19.49 -16.09
C LEU A 498 -32.07 -18.23 -16.09
N ASP A 499 -31.49 -17.08 -16.41
CA ASP A 499 -32.10 -15.76 -16.32
C ASP A 499 -32.34 -15.15 -17.71
N THR A 500 -33.41 -15.56 -18.36
CA THR A 500 -33.76 -15.13 -19.73
C THR A 500 -34.27 -13.67 -19.79
N GLY A 501 -34.57 -13.05 -18.64
CA GLY A 501 -35.09 -11.68 -18.56
C GLY A 501 -34.06 -10.61 -18.26
N ARG A 502 -32.76 -10.97 -18.19
CA ARG A 502 -31.68 -10.02 -17.88
C ARG A 502 -31.53 -8.96 -18.96
N GLN A 503 -31.57 -7.70 -18.55
CA GLN A 503 -31.40 -6.57 -19.48
C GLN A 503 -29.92 -6.34 -19.81
N GLU A 504 -29.64 -5.95 -21.05
CA GLU A 504 -28.27 -5.71 -21.53
C GLU A 504 -27.55 -4.56 -20.79
N ALA A 505 -28.31 -3.57 -20.30
CA ALA A 505 -27.79 -2.48 -19.49
C ALA A 505 -27.14 -2.95 -18.16
N TYR A 506 -27.64 -4.01 -17.56
CA TYR A 506 -27.03 -4.59 -16.36
C TYR A 506 -25.74 -5.36 -16.64
N ARG A 507 -25.56 -5.88 -17.87
CA ARG A 507 -24.33 -6.56 -18.29
C ARG A 507 -23.15 -5.60 -18.35
N ALA A 508 -23.35 -4.39 -18.86
CA ALA A 508 -22.27 -3.40 -19.03
C ALA A 508 -21.79 -2.83 -17.69
N LEU A 509 -22.64 -2.82 -16.65
CA LEU A 509 -22.33 -2.24 -15.35
C LEU A 509 -21.67 -3.20 -14.37
N LEU A 510 -21.97 -4.48 -14.50
CA LEU A 510 -21.46 -5.53 -13.62
C LEU A 510 -20.21 -6.21 -14.17
N GLY A 511 -19.80 -5.87 -15.41
CA GLY A 511 -18.62 -6.43 -16.06
C GLY A 511 -17.29 -6.14 -15.36
N VAL A 512 -17.28 -5.35 -14.28
CA VAL A 512 -16.07 -5.03 -13.51
C VAL A 512 -15.99 -5.79 -12.20
N ASP A 513 -17.12 -6.13 -11.54
CA ASP A 513 -17.03 -6.86 -10.27
C ASP A 513 -18.38 -7.45 -9.81
N THR A 514 -18.73 -8.62 -10.33
CA THR A 514 -19.92 -9.37 -9.93
C THR A 514 -19.86 -9.87 -8.48
N THR A 515 -18.70 -9.82 -7.84
CA THR A 515 -18.53 -10.15 -6.42
C THR A 515 -19.31 -9.23 -5.49
N CYS A 516 -19.60 -7.99 -5.91
CA CYS A 516 -20.48 -7.10 -5.13
C CYS A 516 -21.87 -7.69 -4.89
N LEU A 517 -22.45 -8.39 -5.87
CA LEU A 517 -23.76 -9.02 -5.74
C LEU A 517 -23.76 -10.22 -4.79
N LEU A 518 -22.67 -10.98 -4.77
CA LEU A 518 -22.52 -12.18 -3.93
C LEU A 518 -22.55 -11.85 -2.43
N TYR A 519 -22.07 -10.68 -2.02
CA TYR A 519 -21.79 -10.37 -0.61
C TYR A 519 -22.56 -9.16 -0.06
N THR A 520 -23.28 -8.40 -0.89
CA THR A 520 -24.17 -7.32 -0.42
C THR A 520 -25.53 -7.83 0.02
N SER A 521 -25.92 -9.04 -0.35
CA SER A 521 -27.10 -9.68 0.23
C SER A 521 -26.80 -9.98 1.71
N PRO A 522 -27.66 -9.55 2.67
CA PRO A 522 -27.44 -9.82 4.07
C PRO A 522 -27.30 -11.34 4.28
N SER A 523 -26.17 -11.72 4.87
CA SER A 523 -25.98 -13.08 5.37
C SER A 523 -27.03 -13.34 6.44
N PRO A 524 -27.67 -14.52 6.47
CA PRO A 524 -28.60 -14.86 7.54
C PRO A 524 -27.93 -14.86 8.90
#